data_8162be1d7f270a21a2b7a2628973caba
#
_entry.id   8162be1d7f270a21a2b7a2628973caba
#
_cell.length_a   1.000
_cell.length_b   1.000
_cell.length_c   1.000
_cell.angle_alpha   90.00
_cell.angle_beta   90.00
_cell.angle_gamma   90.00
#
_symmetry.space_group_name_H-M   'P 1'
#
loop_
_entity.id
_entity.type
_entity.pdbx_description
1 polymer ?
#
loop_
_entity_poly.entity_id
_entity_poly.type
_entity_poly.pdbx_seq_one_letter_code
_entity_poly.pdbx_strand_id
1 'polypeptide(L)'
;MTRRATALACLGCAAALLAASCSDRAVPRPAWQTLEKGLDYGEFPAPERSPRGDSVIRVLRVDPRRFDLRLLASSAPSDGPPRTAREWAAGRGLVATINSSMFGADLRTAVSMLKRRDHVNNPRLTRDKTVLVFDPLDPAVPPVQIVDREAQDFEAISSSYGAFVQGIRMVALPRRNVWEKQPRRHSVAAIGIDGRGRVLLIHCRSPYPVHDLIEYLLALPIDLRNAMYAEGGPLAQLWVGAGGREIELVGMSDAGFLEAEEEVPAQPIPNVVGIARRAR
;
A
#
# COMPACT_ATOMS: atom_id res chain seq x y z
N MET A 1 37.82 -68.38 -59.70
CA MET A 1 37.92 -68.50 -58.24
C MET A 1 38.06 -67.09 -57.69
N THR A 2 36.95 -66.42 -57.33
CA THR A 2 36.96 -65.07 -56.88
C THR A 2 36.10 -64.98 -55.64
N ARG A 3 36.70 -64.64 -54.48
CA ARG A 3 36.06 -64.43 -53.18
C ARG A 3 35.54 -63.03 -53.15
N ARG A 4 34.22 -62.89 -52.94
CA ARG A 4 33.59 -61.61 -52.63
C ARG A 4 33.57 -61.39 -51.11
N ALA A 5 34.15 -60.31 -50.66
CA ALA A 5 34.07 -59.84 -49.29
C ALA A 5 32.85 -58.94 -49.12
N THR A 6 32.03 -59.28 -48.18
CA THR A 6 30.82 -58.51 -47.81
C THR A 6 31.18 -57.52 -46.68
N ALA A 7 31.07 -56.24 -46.94
CA ALA A 7 31.26 -55.21 -45.91
C ALA A 7 29.95 -54.98 -45.19
N LEU A 8 29.96 -55.15 -43.86
CA LEU A 8 28.87 -54.76 -42.94
C LEU A 8 29.01 -53.30 -42.61
N ALA A 9 28.01 -52.49 -42.99
CA ALA A 9 27.91 -51.11 -42.57
C ALA A 9 27.14 -51.03 -41.23
N CYS A 10 27.79 -50.59 -40.14
CA CYS A 10 27.16 -50.26 -38.86
C CYS A 10 26.59 -48.84 -38.94
N LEU A 11 25.26 -48.74 -38.94
CA LEU A 11 24.57 -47.46 -38.71
C LEU A 11 24.61 -47.18 -37.19
N GLY A 12 25.39 -46.20 -36.80
CA GLY A 12 25.33 -45.62 -35.45
C GLY A 12 24.21 -44.59 -35.35
N CYS A 13 23.12 -44.91 -34.62
CA CYS A 13 22.13 -43.94 -34.22
C CYS A 13 22.69 -43.05 -33.10
N ALA A 14 23.04 -41.82 -33.43
CA ALA A 14 23.31 -40.78 -32.42
C ALA A 14 21.97 -40.20 -31.93
N ALA A 15 21.53 -40.62 -30.74
CA ALA A 15 20.41 -40.02 -30.04
C ALA A 15 20.89 -38.70 -29.42
N ALA A 16 20.53 -37.56 -30.02
CA ALA A 16 20.73 -36.24 -29.43
C ALA A 16 19.71 -36.03 -28.31
N LEU A 17 20.14 -36.13 -27.06
CA LEU A 17 19.39 -35.72 -25.89
C LEU A 17 19.32 -34.19 -25.86
N LEU A 18 18.20 -33.63 -26.30
CA LEU A 18 17.84 -32.23 -26.05
C LEU A 18 17.49 -32.06 -24.54
N ALA A 19 18.49 -31.68 -23.75
CA ALA A 19 18.29 -31.21 -22.42
C ALA A 19 17.57 -29.86 -22.51
N ALA A 20 16.24 -29.85 -22.31
CA ALA A 20 15.48 -28.65 -22.10
C ALA A 20 15.93 -28.05 -20.78
N SER A 21 16.80 -27.04 -20.84
CA SER A 21 17.11 -26.18 -19.70
C SER A 21 15.86 -25.42 -19.33
N CYS A 22 15.08 -25.91 -18.38
CA CYS A 22 14.18 -25.07 -17.61
C CYS A 22 15.05 -24.07 -16.87
N SER A 23 15.25 -22.88 -17.47
CA SER A 23 15.76 -21.76 -16.74
C SER A 23 14.68 -21.36 -15.73
N ASP A 24 14.80 -21.87 -14.50
CA ASP A 24 14.12 -21.29 -13.34
C ASP A 24 14.52 -19.81 -13.32
N ARG A 25 13.67 -18.97 -13.91
CA ARG A 25 13.74 -17.53 -13.67
C ARG A 25 13.39 -17.35 -12.19
N ALA A 26 14.42 -17.35 -11.36
CA ALA A 26 14.29 -16.94 -9.98
C ALA A 26 13.54 -15.61 -9.96
N VAL A 27 12.31 -15.64 -9.48
CA VAL A 27 11.54 -14.41 -9.22
C VAL A 27 12.44 -13.56 -8.33
N PRO A 28 12.82 -12.34 -8.75
CA PRO A 28 13.70 -11.50 -7.95
C PRO A 28 13.09 -11.41 -6.56
N ARG A 29 13.82 -11.85 -5.53
CA ARG A 29 13.36 -11.64 -4.15
C ARG A 29 13.19 -10.15 -3.97
N PRO A 30 12.01 -9.67 -3.62
CA PRO A 30 11.78 -8.25 -3.42
C PRO A 30 12.74 -7.77 -2.35
N ALA A 31 13.69 -6.97 -2.75
CA ALA A 31 14.68 -6.45 -1.84
C ALA A 31 14.07 -5.26 -1.10
N TRP A 32 13.79 -5.44 0.19
CA TRP A 32 13.56 -4.30 1.07
C TRP A 32 14.81 -3.42 1.07
N GLN A 33 14.64 -2.17 0.71
CA GLN A 33 15.68 -1.16 0.85
C GLN A 33 15.43 -0.39 2.15
N THR A 34 16.37 -0.44 3.08
CA THR A 34 16.35 0.41 4.26
C THR A 34 16.72 1.83 3.85
N LEU A 35 15.77 2.76 3.96
CA LEU A 35 15.98 4.18 3.72
C LEU A 35 16.65 4.82 4.94
N GLU A 36 16.18 4.48 6.13
CA GLU A 36 16.75 4.81 7.42
C GLU A 36 16.28 3.81 8.48
N LYS A 37 16.91 3.79 9.64
CA LYS A 37 16.62 2.80 10.69
C LYS A 37 15.15 2.82 11.10
N GLY A 38 14.41 1.74 10.74
CA GLY A 38 12.98 1.58 11.01
C GLY A 38 12.08 2.12 9.88
N LEU A 39 12.66 2.46 8.72
CA LEU A 39 11.96 2.87 7.53
C LEU A 39 12.49 2.09 6.32
N ASP A 40 11.73 1.12 5.85
CA ASP A 40 12.11 0.27 4.74
C ASP A 40 11.12 0.44 3.58
N TYR A 41 11.64 0.54 2.36
CA TYR A 41 10.87 0.62 1.14
C TYR A 41 11.02 -0.65 0.32
N GLY A 42 9.92 -1.18 -0.21
CA GLY A 42 9.90 -2.39 -1.02
C GLY A 42 9.06 -2.22 -2.28
N GLU A 43 9.53 -2.81 -3.38
CA GLU A 43 8.81 -2.92 -4.65
C GLU A 43 8.57 -4.39 -4.95
N PHE A 44 7.32 -4.74 -5.22
CA PHE A 44 6.88 -6.12 -5.40
C PHE A 44 6.12 -6.22 -6.73
N PRO A 45 6.64 -6.95 -7.72
CA PRO A 45 5.87 -7.26 -8.91
C PRO A 45 4.56 -7.95 -8.54
N ALA A 46 3.45 -7.49 -9.11
CA ALA A 46 2.18 -8.19 -8.97
C ALA A 46 2.23 -9.54 -9.70
N PRO A 47 1.57 -10.59 -9.19
CA PRO A 47 1.54 -11.91 -9.83
C PRO A 47 1.00 -11.88 -11.25
N GLU A 48 0.05 -11.00 -11.52
CA GLU A 48 -0.55 -10.81 -12.84
C GLU A 48 -0.28 -9.39 -13.34
N ARG A 49 -0.07 -9.25 -14.65
CA ARG A 49 0.08 -7.93 -15.26
C ARG A 49 -1.25 -7.22 -15.35
N SER A 50 -1.30 -5.99 -14.90
CA SER A 50 -2.38 -5.06 -15.21
C SER A 50 -2.28 -4.62 -16.68
N PRO A 51 -3.40 -4.35 -17.36
CA PRO A 51 -3.37 -3.79 -18.70
C PRO A 51 -2.76 -2.37 -18.74
N ARG A 52 -2.62 -1.72 -17.59
CA ARG A 52 -2.07 -0.35 -17.46
C ARG A 52 -1.12 -0.24 -16.28
N GLY A 53 -0.15 0.67 -16.39
CA GLY A 53 0.85 0.91 -15.36
C GLY A 53 1.96 -0.15 -15.36
N ASP A 54 2.75 -0.15 -14.30
CA ASP A 54 3.98 -0.94 -14.18
C ASP A 54 3.80 -2.31 -13.51
N SER A 55 2.60 -2.59 -12.99
CA SER A 55 2.27 -3.81 -12.25
C SER A 55 3.15 -4.04 -11.02
N VAL A 56 3.53 -2.95 -10.34
CA VAL A 56 4.34 -2.98 -9.13
C VAL A 56 3.55 -2.48 -7.94
N ILE A 57 3.55 -3.28 -6.87
CA ILE A 57 3.00 -2.90 -5.56
C ILE A 57 4.15 -2.34 -4.73
N ARG A 58 3.99 -1.12 -4.24
CA ARG A 58 4.99 -0.43 -3.44
C ARG A 58 4.56 -0.32 -2.00
N VAL A 59 5.48 -0.62 -1.10
CA VAL A 59 5.20 -0.65 0.33
C VAL A 59 6.30 0.09 1.09
N LEU A 60 5.92 1.11 1.85
CA LEU A 60 6.78 1.70 2.86
C LEU A 60 6.43 1.09 4.21
N ARG A 61 7.41 0.45 4.85
CA ARG A 61 7.28 -0.17 6.17
C ARG A 61 7.89 0.71 7.23
N VAL A 62 7.08 1.11 8.21
CA VAL A 62 7.41 2.11 9.22
C VAL A 62 7.38 1.49 10.61
N ASP A 63 8.46 1.60 11.39
CA ASP A 63 8.49 1.21 12.80
C ASP A 63 7.90 2.34 13.67
N PRO A 64 6.71 2.16 14.27
CA PRO A 64 6.05 3.23 15.04
C PRO A 64 6.73 3.53 16.40
N ARG A 65 7.79 2.79 16.76
CA ARG A 65 8.64 3.14 17.90
C ARG A 65 9.68 4.20 17.56
N ARG A 66 9.89 4.49 16.26
CA ARG A 66 10.87 5.46 15.74
C ARG A 66 10.23 6.62 14.99
N PHE A 67 9.00 6.41 14.54
CA PHE A 67 8.26 7.39 13.77
C PHE A 67 6.87 7.59 14.38
N ASP A 68 6.43 8.85 14.38
CA ASP A 68 5.09 9.22 14.78
C ASP A 68 4.22 9.39 13.54
N LEU A 69 2.95 8.99 13.65
CA LEU A 69 1.93 9.33 12.66
C LEU A 69 1.32 10.68 13.00
N ARG A 70 1.05 11.48 11.97
CA ARG A 70 0.37 12.77 12.08
C ARG A 70 -0.81 12.82 11.12
N LEU A 71 -2.00 13.09 11.62
CA LEU A 71 -3.17 13.37 10.79
C LEU A 71 -3.16 14.85 10.41
N LEU A 72 -3.16 15.12 9.10
CA LEU A 72 -3.29 16.47 8.55
C LEU A 72 -4.57 16.54 7.73
N ALA A 73 -5.31 17.64 7.85
CA ALA A 73 -6.57 17.83 7.15
C ALA A 73 -6.79 19.32 6.81
N SER A 74 -7.13 19.62 5.57
CA SER A 74 -7.39 21.00 5.10
C SER A 74 -8.59 21.67 5.76
N SER A 75 -9.42 20.90 6.46
CA SER A 75 -10.48 21.43 7.31
C SER A 75 -9.97 22.06 8.61
N ALA A 76 -8.75 21.71 9.05
CA ALA A 76 -8.09 22.33 10.18
C ALA A 76 -7.37 23.61 9.72
N PRO A 77 -7.69 24.81 10.26
CA PRO A 77 -7.05 26.07 9.84
C PRO A 77 -5.52 26.03 9.96
N SER A 78 -4.98 25.33 10.95
CA SER A 78 -3.54 25.17 11.17
C SER A 78 -2.81 24.41 10.06
N ASP A 79 -3.52 23.55 9.32
CA ASP A 79 -2.91 22.68 8.31
C ASP A 79 -2.96 23.33 6.91
N GLY A 80 -3.84 24.30 6.70
CA GLY A 80 -3.99 25.06 5.45
C GLY A 80 -4.81 24.32 4.37
N PRO A 81 -4.76 24.78 3.10
CA PRO A 81 -5.59 24.26 2.02
C PRO A 81 -5.20 22.83 1.60
N PRO A 82 -6.04 22.16 0.77
CA PRO A 82 -5.67 20.90 0.14
C PRO A 82 -4.37 21.00 -0.64
N ARG A 83 -3.58 19.94 -0.62
CA ARG A 83 -2.24 19.83 -1.24
C ARG A 83 -2.03 18.44 -1.79
N THR A 84 -1.07 18.28 -2.69
CA THR A 84 -0.57 16.94 -3.07
C THR A 84 0.12 16.27 -1.87
N ALA A 85 0.30 14.94 -1.93
CA ALA A 85 1.02 14.22 -0.87
C ALA A 85 2.41 14.82 -0.61
N ARG A 86 3.15 15.18 -1.67
CA ARG A 86 4.44 15.85 -1.60
C ARG A 86 4.37 17.21 -0.89
N GLU A 87 3.42 18.04 -1.27
CA GLU A 87 3.25 19.38 -0.71
C GLU A 87 2.78 19.33 0.76
N TRP A 88 2.02 18.30 1.14
CA TRP A 88 1.68 18.07 2.55
C TRP A 88 2.91 17.81 3.42
N ALA A 89 3.94 17.17 2.86
CA ALA A 89 5.19 16.92 3.58
C ALA A 89 6.08 18.16 3.69
N ALA A 90 6.02 19.05 2.71
CA ALA A 90 6.91 20.20 2.61
C ALA A 90 6.82 21.12 3.86
N GLY A 91 7.95 21.39 4.46
CA GLY A 91 8.07 22.29 5.62
C GLY A 91 7.52 21.72 6.94
N ARG A 92 7.08 20.45 6.99
CA ARG A 92 6.49 19.84 8.20
C ARG A 92 7.33 18.76 8.85
N GLY A 93 8.55 18.54 8.35
CA GLY A 93 9.45 17.51 8.88
C GLY A 93 8.94 16.08 8.67
N LEU A 94 8.06 15.87 7.68
CA LEU A 94 7.58 14.54 7.32
C LEU A 94 8.54 13.84 6.36
N VAL A 95 8.66 12.55 6.52
CA VAL A 95 9.45 11.65 5.66
C VAL A 95 8.59 10.84 4.70
N ALA A 96 7.29 10.79 4.93
CA ALA A 96 6.32 10.20 4.02
C ALA A 96 4.92 10.77 4.28
N THR A 97 4.06 10.71 3.27
CA THR A 97 2.64 11.07 3.34
C THR A 97 1.83 10.16 2.43
N ILE A 98 0.67 9.74 2.90
CA ILE A 98 -0.30 8.94 2.14
C ILE A 98 -1.71 9.49 2.40
N ASN A 99 -2.67 9.28 1.50
CA ASN A 99 -4.08 9.53 1.79
C ASN A 99 -4.46 8.95 3.15
N SER A 100 -5.24 9.70 3.94
CA SER A 100 -5.77 9.14 5.19
C SER A 100 -7.07 8.38 4.96
N SER A 101 -8.02 8.98 4.24
CA SER A 101 -9.34 8.40 3.96
C SER A 101 -9.96 9.04 2.72
N MET A 102 -10.97 8.37 2.14
CA MET A 102 -11.82 8.94 1.11
C MET A 102 -12.54 10.20 1.63
N PHE A 103 -12.90 11.09 0.71
CA PHE A 103 -13.55 12.37 0.99
C PHE A 103 -14.72 12.64 0.05
N GLY A 104 -15.60 13.55 0.45
CA GLY A 104 -16.78 13.93 -0.30
C GLY A 104 -16.49 14.83 -1.50
N ALA A 105 -17.53 15.14 -2.26
CA ALA A 105 -17.46 16.02 -3.44
C ALA A 105 -17.05 17.48 -3.11
N ASP A 106 -17.10 17.87 -1.84
CA ASP A 106 -16.60 19.14 -1.34
C ASP A 106 -15.07 19.23 -1.29
N LEU A 107 -14.38 18.13 -1.60
CA LEU A 107 -12.91 17.98 -1.55
C LEU A 107 -12.33 18.42 -0.19
N ARG A 108 -13.06 18.20 0.90
CA ARG A 108 -12.71 18.66 2.24
C ARG A 108 -13.12 17.70 3.35
N THR A 109 -14.38 17.23 3.33
CA THR A 109 -14.94 16.41 4.38
C THR A 109 -14.69 14.93 4.13
N ALA A 110 -14.09 14.21 5.06
CA ALA A 110 -13.94 12.76 4.98
C ALA A 110 -15.30 12.07 4.99
N VAL A 111 -15.46 10.95 4.27
CA VAL A 111 -16.75 10.23 4.21
C VAL A 111 -17.07 9.49 5.50
N SER A 112 -16.07 9.20 6.32
CA SER A 112 -16.18 8.49 7.60
C SER A 112 -15.43 9.24 8.69
N MET A 113 -15.41 8.72 9.92
CA MET A 113 -14.74 9.36 11.05
C MET A 113 -13.30 9.74 10.71
N LEU A 114 -13.00 11.03 10.90
CA LEU A 114 -11.67 11.62 10.78
C LEU A 114 -11.50 12.68 11.85
N LYS A 115 -10.73 12.40 12.87
CA LYS A 115 -10.49 13.33 13.98
C LYS A 115 -9.15 13.12 14.64
N ARG A 116 -8.63 14.17 15.25
CA ARG A 116 -7.48 14.17 16.15
C ARG A 116 -7.79 15.05 17.37
N ARG A 117 -6.91 15.11 18.37
CA ARG A 117 -7.18 15.81 19.66
C ARG A 117 -7.71 17.23 19.51
N ASP A 118 -7.13 18.01 18.60
CA ASP A 118 -7.38 19.45 18.42
C ASP A 118 -8.29 19.75 17.22
N HIS A 119 -8.72 18.72 16.46
CA HIS A 119 -9.54 18.93 15.28
C HIS A 119 -10.45 17.76 14.94
N VAL A 120 -11.69 18.06 14.61
CA VAL A 120 -12.69 17.11 14.12
C VAL A 120 -13.09 17.49 12.69
N ASN A 121 -12.71 16.68 11.71
CA ASN A 121 -13.15 16.83 10.32
C ASN A 121 -14.54 16.20 10.13
N ASN A 122 -14.68 14.93 10.51
CA ASN A 122 -15.95 14.21 10.52
C ASN A 122 -16.06 13.36 11.79
N PRO A 123 -17.02 13.62 12.69
CA PRO A 123 -17.22 12.83 13.91
C PRO A 123 -17.93 11.51 13.66
N ARG A 124 -18.51 11.30 12.46
CA ARG A 124 -19.45 10.21 12.19
C ARG A 124 -18.75 8.87 12.05
N LEU A 125 -19.04 7.97 12.99
CA LEU A 125 -18.69 6.55 12.86
C LEU A 125 -19.69 5.88 11.89
N THR A 126 -19.20 5.52 10.71
CA THR A 126 -20.01 4.89 9.65
C THR A 126 -20.05 3.37 9.76
N ARG A 127 -20.64 2.71 8.76
CA ARG A 127 -20.67 1.24 8.65
C ARG A 127 -19.30 0.62 8.33
N ASP A 128 -18.31 1.41 7.90
CA ASP A 128 -16.96 0.93 7.63
C ASP A 128 -16.36 0.30 8.89
N LYS A 129 -15.65 -0.82 8.72
CA LYS A 129 -15.34 -1.71 9.83
C LYS A 129 -13.95 -1.54 10.40
N THR A 130 -13.10 -0.71 9.80
CA THR A 130 -11.74 -0.47 10.30
C THR A 130 -11.53 0.97 10.72
N VAL A 131 -10.81 1.15 11.81
CA VAL A 131 -10.35 2.45 12.28
C VAL A 131 -8.86 2.36 12.59
N LEU A 132 -8.04 3.13 11.87
CA LEU A 132 -6.66 3.39 12.24
C LEU A 132 -6.65 4.32 13.45
N VAL A 133 -6.04 3.89 14.55
CA VAL A 133 -5.87 4.66 15.78
C VAL A 133 -4.40 4.86 16.07
N PHE A 134 -4.03 6.07 16.46
CA PHE A 134 -2.67 6.47 16.80
C PHE A 134 -2.67 7.67 17.74
N ASP A 135 -1.50 8.24 18.06
CA ASP A 135 -1.36 9.28 19.09
C ASP A 135 -1.86 8.77 20.44
N PRO A 136 -1.17 7.74 21.02
CA PRO A 136 -1.62 7.10 22.25
C PRO A 136 -1.64 8.08 23.43
N LEU A 137 -2.71 7.98 24.23
CA LEU A 137 -2.88 8.68 25.51
C LEU A 137 -2.31 7.88 26.68
N ASP A 138 -2.20 6.56 26.48
CA ASP A 138 -1.63 5.60 27.42
C ASP A 138 -0.38 4.96 26.80
N PRO A 139 0.79 5.04 27.42
CA PRO A 139 2.01 4.44 26.92
C PRO A 139 1.99 2.89 26.92
N ALA A 140 1.04 2.26 27.59
CA ALA A 140 0.90 0.81 27.63
C ALA A 140 0.24 0.24 26.36
N VAL A 141 -0.45 1.06 25.55
CA VAL A 141 -1.08 0.58 24.32
C VAL A 141 -0.11 0.68 23.12
N PRO A 142 -0.35 -0.08 22.04
CA PRO A 142 0.45 0.03 20.82
C PRO A 142 0.45 1.48 20.29
N PRO A 143 1.59 2.00 19.80
CA PRO A 143 1.65 3.37 19.27
C PRO A 143 0.67 3.61 18.10
N VAL A 144 0.40 2.56 17.33
CA VAL A 144 -0.50 2.56 16.17
C VAL A 144 -1.14 1.18 16.05
N GLN A 145 -2.43 1.13 15.74
CA GLN A 145 -3.09 -0.11 15.32
C GLN A 145 -4.28 0.19 14.39
N ILE A 146 -4.66 -0.79 13.57
CA ILE A 146 -5.94 -0.79 12.87
C ILE A 146 -6.90 -1.65 13.68
N VAL A 147 -7.94 -1.05 14.22
CA VAL A 147 -9.00 -1.74 14.95
C VAL A 147 -10.01 -2.29 13.95
N ASP A 148 -10.20 -3.61 13.92
CA ASP A 148 -11.28 -4.28 13.21
C ASP A 148 -12.51 -4.37 14.12
N ARG A 149 -13.50 -3.53 13.88
CA ARG A 149 -14.72 -3.37 14.70
C ARG A 149 -15.63 -4.60 14.73
N GLU A 150 -15.36 -5.62 13.93
CA GLU A 150 -16.07 -6.91 14.02
C GLU A 150 -15.33 -7.92 14.90
N ALA A 151 -14.04 -7.69 15.15
CA ALA A 151 -13.19 -8.58 15.91
C ALA A 151 -12.73 -7.98 17.25
N GLN A 152 -12.84 -6.67 17.42
CA GLN A 152 -12.31 -5.95 18.58
C GLN A 152 -13.33 -4.93 19.10
N ASP A 153 -13.31 -4.69 20.41
CA ASP A 153 -14.11 -3.63 21.05
C ASP A 153 -13.49 -2.26 20.80
N PHE A 154 -14.05 -1.56 19.81
CA PHE A 154 -13.60 -0.22 19.43
C PHE A 154 -13.82 0.79 20.56
N GLU A 155 -14.92 0.72 21.29
CA GLU A 155 -15.23 1.69 22.35
C GLU A 155 -14.20 1.60 23.49
N ALA A 156 -13.85 0.39 23.90
CA ALA A 156 -12.82 0.18 24.92
C ALA A 156 -11.44 0.67 24.45
N ILE A 157 -11.08 0.41 23.16
CA ILE A 157 -9.77 0.78 22.61
C ILE A 157 -9.68 2.30 22.37
N SER A 158 -10.75 2.92 21.89
CA SER A 158 -10.74 4.31 21.44
C SER A 158 -10.39 5.32 22.54
N SER A 159 -10.72 5.01 23.80
CA SER A 159 -10.40 5.86 24.95
C SER A 159 -8.90 6.10 25.15
N SER A 160 -8.06 5.22 24.61
CA SER A 160 -6.60 5.27 24.76
C SER A 160 -5.87 6.00 23.63
N TYR A 161 -6.59 6.60 22.68
CA TYR A 161 -5.97 7.24 21.51
C TYR A 161 -6.52 8.66 21.24
N GLY A 162 -5.67 9.50 20.65
CA GLY A 162 -6.00 10.89 20.30
C GLY A 162 -6.35 11.11 18.83
N ALA A 163 -6.05 10.17 17.93
CA ALA A 163 -6.28 10.31 16.50
C ALA A 163 -6.95 9.08 15.89
N PHE A 164 -7.91 9.32 14.97
CA PHE A 164 -8.80 8.32 14.40
C PHE A 164 -9.02 8.58 12.91
N VAL A 165 -8.82 7.54 12.11
CA VAL A 165 -9.10 7.53 10.67
C VAL A 165 -9.89 6.28 10.35
N GLN A 166 -11.17 6.42 10.01
CA GLN A 166 -12.00 5.30 9.61
C GLN A 166 -11.93 5.07 8.10
N GLY A 167 -11.86 3.81 7.69
CA GLY A 167 -11.83 3.40 6.29
C GLY A 167 -12.45 2.03 6.05
N ILE A 168 -12.57 1.69 4.75
CA ILE A 168 -13.14 0.42 4.33
C ILE A 168 -12.14 -0.71 4.66
N ARG A 169 -12.65 -1.78 5.24
CA ARG A 169 -11.86 -2.95 5.58
C ARG A 169 -11.44 -3.74 4.34
N MET A 170 -10.14 -3.86 4.11
CA MET A 170 -9.56 -4.70 3.07
C MET A 170 -9.22 -6.10 3.59
N VAL A 171 -8.43 -6.14 4.64
CA VAL A 171 -8.00 -7.37 5.31
C VAL A 171 -8.49 -7.37 6.75
N ALA A 172 -9.39 -8.32 7.07
CA ALA A 172 -9.94 -8.53 8.39
C ALA A 172 -9.00 -9.34 9.30
N LEU A 173 -9.27 -9.29 10.60
CA LEU A 173 -8.72 -10.26 11.54
C LEU A 173 -9.58 -11.53 11.59
N PRO A 174 -8.98 -12.74 11.62
CA PRO A 174 -7.56 -13.02 11.39
C PRO A 174 -7.25 -13.06 9.88
N ARG A 175 -6.45 -12.17 9.38
CA ARG A 175 -5.79 -12.13 8.05
C ARG A 175 -6.63 -12.70 6.87
N ARG A 176 -7.81 -12.14 6.65
CA ARG A 176 -8.76 -12.61 5.63
C ARG A 176 -9.18 -11.48 4.70
N ASN A 177 -9.17 -11.74 3.39
CA ASN A 177 -9.78 -10.84 2.39
C ASN A 177 -11.30 -10.79 2.62
N VAL A 178 -11.83 -9.59 2.77
CA VAL A 178 -13.27 -9.36 2.99
C VAL A 178 -13.89 -8.42 1.96
N TRP A 179 -13.15 -8.12 0.91
CA TRP A 179 -13.64 -7.30 -0.18
C TRP A 179 -14.43 -8.16 -1.17
N GLU A 180 -15.58 -7.69 -1.57
CA GLU A 180 -16.39 -8.39 -2.57
C GLU A 180 -15.70 -8.39 -3.94
N LYS A 181 -15.82 -9.52 -4.67
CA LYS A 181 -15.34 -9.61 -6.05
C LYS A 181 -16.15 -8.70 -6.94
N GLN A 182 -15.49 -7.82 -7.67
CA GLN A 182 -16.10 -6.93 -8.64
C GLN A 182 -15.09 -6.62 -9.76
N PRO A 183 -15.56 -6.42 -11.01
CA PRO A 183 -14.66 -6.23 -12.15
C PRO A 183 -13.99 -4.86 -12.17
N ARG A 184 -14.49 -3.90 -11.40
CA ARG A 184 -13.99 -2.54 -11.38
C ARG A 184 -12.55 -2.49 -10.86
N ARG A 185 -11.69 -1.81 -11.61
CA ARG A 185 -10.25 -1.70 -11.35
C ARG A 185 -9.91 -0.30 -10.87
N HIS A 186 -8.98 -0.21 -9.95
CA HIS A 186 -8.50 1.08 -9.42
C HIS A 186 -7.02 0.99 -9.07
N SER A 187 -6.33 2.12 -9.19
CA SER A 187 -5.15 2.36 -8.36
C SER A 187 -5.57 2.42 -6.91
N VAL A 188 -4.70 2.03 -5.99
CA VAL A 188 -5.04 1.94 -4.56
C VAL A 188 -3.94 2.55 -3.71
N ALA A 189 -4.33 3.42 -2.77
CA ALA A 189 -3.58 3.76 -1.57
C ALA A 189 -4.24 3.08 -0.37
N ALA A 190 -3.47 2.37 0.44
CA ALA A 190 -3.96 1.63 1.59
C ALA A 190 -2.98 1.71 2.77
N ILE A 191 -3.50 1.52 3.98
CA ILE A 191 -2.71 1.45 5.20
C ILE A 191 -2.92 0.08 5.82
N GLY A 192 -1.80 -0.60 6.15
CA GLY A 192 -1.81 -1.90 6.81
C GLY A 192 -0.97 -1.93 8.06
N ILE A 193 -1.15 -2.99 8.86
CA ILE A 193 -0.30 -3.33 9.99
C ILE A 193 0.25 -4.74 9.75
N ASP A 194 1.55 -4.93 9.96
CA ASP A 194 2.17 -6.24 9.89
C ASP A 194 2.09 -7.02 11.22
N GLY A 195 2.50 -8.30 11.20
CA GLY A 195 2.48 -9.16 12.38
C GLY A 195 3.37 -8.68 13.54
N ARG A 196 4.27 -7.72 13.29
CA ARG A 196 5.14 -7.10 14.31
C ARG A 196 4.64 -5.74 14.77
N GLY A 197 3.47 -5.28 14.31
CA GLY A 197 2.90 -3.98 14.64
C GLY A 197 3.53 -2.81 13.89
N ARG A 198 4.27 -3.04 12.78
CA ARG A 198 4.77 -1.97 11.93
C ARG A 198 3.69 -1.51 10.97
N VAL A 199 3.69 -0.22 10.64
CA VAL A 199 2.74 0.35 9.69
C VAL A 199 3.25 0.10 8.27
N LEU A 200 2.35 -0.29 7.39
CA LEU A 200 2.60 -0.47 5.96
C LEU A 200 1.81 0.59 5.19
N LEU A 201 2.50 1.56 4.58
CA LEU A 201 1.89 2.45 3.61
C LEU A 201 2.00 1.79 2.24
N ILE A 202 0.88 1.45 1.64
CA ILE A 202 0.79 0.61 0.43
C ILE A 202 0.26 1.46 -0.72
N HIS A 203 0.92 1.42 -1.85
CA HIS A 203 0.46 2.07 -3.08
C HIS A 203 0.61 1.12 -4.27
N CYS A 204 -0.46 0.96 -5.04
CA CYS A 204 -0.47 0.29 -6.32
C CYS A 204 -1.00 1.24 -7.39
N ARG A 205 -0.11 1.71 -8.28
CA ARG A 205 -0.51 2.60 -9.38
C ARG A 205 -1.32 1.87 -10.43
N SER A 206 -0.93 0.65 -10.75
CA SER A 206 -1.61 -0.17 -11.74
C SER A 206 -3.02 -0.53 -11.26
N PRO A 207 -4.07 -0.33 -12.09
CA PRO A 207 -5.43 -0.62 -11.69
C PRO A 207 -5.70 -2.12 -11.67
N TYR A 208 -6.08 -2.62 -10.49
CA TYR A 208 -6.57 -3.99 -10.28
C TYR A 208 -7.96 -3.96 -9.66
N PRO A 209 -8.77 -5.04 -9.81
CA PRO A 209 -9.87 -5.26 -8.89
C PRO A 209 -9.33 -5.30 -7.46
N VAL A 210 -9.95 -4.56 -6.55
CA VAL A 210 -9.42 -4.43 -5.19
C VAL A 210 -9.35 -5.79 -4.47
N HIS A 211 -10.33 -6.68 -4.74
CA HIS A 211 -10.29 -8.04 -4.22
C HIS A 211 -8.99 -8.76 -4.62
N ASP A 212 -8.61 -8.70 -5.90
CA ASP A 212 -7.44 -9.42 -6.42
C ASP A 212 -6.14 -8.78 -5.89
N LEU A 213 -6.09 -7.45 -5.81
CA LEU A 213 -4.97 -6.77 -5.16
C LEU A 213 -4.78 -7.21 -3.70
N ILE A 214 -5.86 -7.42 -2.96
CA ILE A 214 -5.77 -7.93 -1.58
C ILE A 214 -5.19 -9.33 -1.55
N GLU A 215 -5.59 -10.24 -2.46
CA GLU A 215 -4.99 -11.58 -2.56
C GLU A 215 -3.49 -11.49 -2.84
N TYR A 216 -3.07 -10.58 -3.73
CA TYR A 216 -1.66 -10.34 -3.99
C TYR A 216 -0.94 -9.86 -2.72
N LEU A 217 -1.49 -8.87 -2.01
CA LEU A 217 -0.92 -8.37 -0.76
C LEU A 217 -0.78 -9.45 0.32
N LEU A 218 -1.75 -10.36 0.40
CA LEU A 218 -1.71 -11.49 1.33
C LEU A 218 -0.65 -12.54 0.97
N ALA A 219 -0.30 -12.65 -0.31
CA ALA A 219 0.73 -13.54 -0.80
C ALA A 219 2.16 -12.94 -0.70
N LEU A 220 2.28 -11.60 -0.60
CA LEU A 220 3.58 -10.94 -0.50
C LEU A 220 4.28 -11.23 0.84
N PRO A 221 5.64 -11.23 0.86
CA PRO A 221 6.42 -11.42 2.09
C PRO A 221 6.51 -10.13 2.93
N ILE A 222 5.37 -9.50 3.16
CA ILE A 222 5.21 -8.26 3.94
C ILE A 222 4.59 -8.49 5.32
N ASP A 223 4.23 -9.74 5.64
CA ASP A 223 3.61 -10.17 6.90
C ASP A 223 2.34 -9.36 7.25
N LEU A 224 1.55 -9.00 6.24
CA LEU A 224 0.34 -8.20 6.39
C LEU A 224 -0.66 -8.88 7.33
N ARG A 225 -1.01 -8.25 8.44
CA ARG A 225 -1.97 -8.73 9.43
C ARG A 225 -3.39 -8.26 9.13
N ASN A 226 -3.57 -6.95 8.99
CA ASN A 226 -4.82 -6.32 8.59
C ASN A 226 -4.55 -5.05 7.79
N ALA A 227 -5.55 -4.59 7.02
CA ALA A 227 -5.42 -3.40 6.18
C ALA A 227 -6.77 -2.70 5.94
N MET A 228 -6.68 -1.40 5.70
CA MET A 228 -7.80 -0.56 5.31
C MET A 228 -7.48 0.22 4.02
N TYR A 229 -8.53 0.44 3.24
CA TYR A 229 -8.51 1.28 2.05
C TYR A 229 -8.51 2.75 2.45
N ALA A 230 -7.62 3.53 1.87
CA ALA A 230 -7.53 4.96 2.11
C ALA A 230 -8.08 5.77 0.92
N GLU A 231 -7.63 5.47 -0.30
CA GLU A 231 -8.11 6.16 -1.51
C GLU A 231 -7.85 5.32 -2.76
N GLY A 232 -8.52 5.66 -3.88
CA GLY A 232 -8.34 4.99 -5.15
C GLY A 232 -8.36 5.91 -6.37
N GLY A 233 -8.00 5.30 -7.51
CA GLY A 233 -7.94 6.01 -8.79
C GLY A 233 -6.88 7.11 -8.79
N PRO A 234 -7.06 8.18 -9.57
CA PRO A 234 -6.04 9.22 -9.77
C PRO A 234 -5.73 10.05 -8.50
N LEU A 235 -6.58 9.93 -7.46
CA LEU A 235 -6.37 10.62 -6.20
C LEU A 235 -5.57 9.80 -5.18
N ALA A 236 -5.29 8.52 -5.46
CA ALA A 236 -4.42 7.70 -4.63
C ALA A 236 -2.97 8.21 -4.72
N GLN A 237 -2.41 8.65 -3.60
CA GLN A 237 -1.07 9.22 -3.55
C GLN A 237 -0.25 8.67 -2.39
N LEU A 238 1.04 8.47 -2.64
CA LEU A 238 2.06 8.21 -1.64
C LEU A 238 3.31 9.00 -2.01
N TRP A 239 3.85 9.77 -1.07
CA TRP A 239 5.14 10.41 -1.20
C TRP A 239 6.09 9.94 -0.10
N VAL A 240 7.36 9.74 -0.44
CA VAL A 240 8.44 9.37 0.49
C VAL A 240 9.66 10.23 0.20
N GLY A 241 10.19 10.90 1.23
CA GLY A 241 11.42 11.68 1.19
C GLY A 241 12.34 11.30 2.35
N ALA A 242 13.15 10.26 2.16
CA ALA A 242 14.04 9.73 3.18
C ALA A 242 15.27 9.02 2.57
N GLY A 243 16.36 8.94 3.32
CA GLY A 243 17.56 8.21 2.89
C GLY A 243 18.19 8.74 1.60
N GLY A 244 18.05 10.04 1.32
CA GLY A 244 18.54 10.66 0.09
C GLY A 244 17.70 10.32 -1.16
N ARG A 245 16.54 9.69 -0.99
CA ARG A 245 15.59 9.38 -2.08
C ARG A 245 14.32 10.21 -1.95
N GLU A 246 13.78 10.55 -3.09
CA GLU A 246 12.44 11.10 -3.22
C GLU A 246 11.62 10.19 -4.16
N ILE A 247 10.45 9.77 -3.70
CA ILE A 247 9.54 8.88 -4.42
C ILE A 247 8.16 9.53 -4.38
N GLU A 248 7.58 9.78 -5.54
CA GLU A 248 6.21 10.29 -5.67
C GLU A 248 5.39 9.30 -6.49
N LEU A 249 4.30 8.84 -5.93
CA LEU A 249 3.42 7.84 -6.53
C LEU A 249 2.02 8.43 -6.62
N VAL A 250 1.50 8.48 -7.84
CA VAL A 250 0.15 8.97 -8.15
C VAL A 250 -0.62 7.87 -8.86
N GLY A 251 -1.84 7.66 -8.44
CA GLY A 251 -2.73 6.68 -9.06
C GLY A 251 -3.18 7.10 -10.46
N MET A 252 -3.86 6.22 -11.15
CA MET A 252 -4.38 6.45 -12.49
C MET A 252 -5.87 6.08 -12.58
N SER A 253 -6.56 6.68 -13.55
CA SER A 253 -7.94 6.33 -13.87
C SER A 253 -7.98 5.04 -14.70
N ASP A 254 -8.97 4.19 -14.43
CA ASP A 254 -9.29 3.04 -15.29
C ASP A 254 -10.09 3.47 -16.55
N ALA A 255 -10.78 4.62 -16.46
CA ALA A 255 -11.54 5.18 -17.56
C ALA A 255 -10.66 6.06 -18.44
N GLY A 256 -10.16 5.54 -19.55
CA GLY A 256 -9.46 6.38 -20.49
C GLY A 256 -9.16 5.70 -21.81
N PHE A 257 -9.81 6.14 -22.86
CA PHE A 257 -9.40 6.00 -24.25
C PHE A 257 -8.09 6.78 -24.56
N LEU A 258 -7.40 7.26 -23.54
CA LEU A 258 -6.13 7.96 -23.71
C LEU A 258 -5.03 6.92 -23.86
N GLU A 259 -4.52 6.84 -25.06
CA GLU A 259 -3.46 5.92 -25.49
C GLU A 259 -2.08 6.24 -24.87
N ALA A 260 -1.95 7.29 -24.09
CA ALA A 260 -0.70 7.66 -23.46
C ALA A 260 -0.69 7.24 -21.97
N GLU A 261 0.36 6.55 -21.57
CA GLU A 261 0.77 6.39 -20.17
C GLU A 261 1.27 7.72 -19.57
N GLU A 262 0.60 8.83 -19.93
CA GLU A 262 0.99 10.13 -19.42
C GLU A 262 0.89 10.15 -17.91
N GLU A 263 1.95 10.62 -17.29
CA GLU A 263 2.00 10.88 -15.86
C GLU A 263 0.93 11.94 -15.55
N VAL A 264 -0.18 11.50 -14.99
CA VAL A 264 -1.21 12.43 -14.51
C VAL A 264 -0.61 13.20 -13.33
N PRO A 265 -0.57 14.54 -13.40
CA PRO A 265 -0.07 15.33 -12.29
C PRO A 265 -0.84 15.03 -11.01
N ALA A 266 -0.14 14.98 -9.87
CA ALA A 266 -0.76 14.83 -8.57
C ALA A 266 -1.77 15.96 -8.33
N GLN A 267 -2.99 15.62 -7.93
CA GLN A 267 -4.03 16.59 -7.60
C GLN A 267 -4.03 16.85 -6.09
N PRO A 268 -4.43 18.05 -5.64
CA PRO A 268 -4.58 18.33 -4.24
C PRO A 268 -5.60 17.39 -3.57
N ILE A 269 -5.22 16.81 -2.44
CA ILE A 269 -6.05 15.95 -1.60
C ILE A 269 -6.25 16.62 -0.24
N PRO A 270 -7.44 16.46 0.40
CA PRO A 270 -7.78 17.25 1.58
C PRO A 270 -7.22 16.70 2.89
N ASN A 271 -6.80 15.44 2.93
CA ASN A 271 -6.35 14.82 4.17
C ASN A 271 -5.30 13.74 3.92
N VAL A 272 -4.29 13.67 4.80
CA VAL A 272 -3.21 12.69 4.73
C VAL A 272 -2.82 12.18 6.12
N VAL A 273 -2.27 10.97 6.15
CA VAL A 273 -1.43 10.49 7.26
C VAL A 273 0.03 10.78 6.88
N GLY A 274 0.68 11.63 7.68
CA GLY A 274 2.11 11.93 7.57
C GLY A 274 2.93 11.09 8.53
N ILE A 275 4.15 10.77 8.14
CA ILE A 275 5.15 10.06 8.97
C ILE A 275 6.24 11.06 9.35
N ALA A 276 6.44 11.26 10.63
CA ALA A 276 7.48 12.13 11.18
C ALA A 276 8.48 11.33 12.00
N ARG A 277 9.76 11.73 11.99
CA ARG A 277 10.72 11.14 12.92
C ARG A 277 10.34 11.50 14.35
N ARG A 278 10.35 10.49 15.23
CA ARG A 278 10.13 10.74 16.66
C ARG A 278 11.28 11.55 17.24
N ALA A 279 10.98 12.61 17.99
CA ALA A 279 11.97 13.32 18.75
C ALA A 279 12.67 12.35 19.75
N ARG A 280 13.98 12.47 19.86
CA ARG A 280 14.77 11.67 20.82
C ARG A 280 14.62 12.23 22.22
#